data_60dd427b8052f10ca485ea3bc02089a7
#
_entry.id   60dd427b8052f10ca485ea3bc02089a7
#
_cell.length_a   1.000
_cell.length_b   1.000
_cell.length_c   1.000
_cell.angle_alpha   90.00
_cell.angle_beta   90.00
_cell.angle_gamma   90.00
#
_symmetry.space_group_name_H-M   'P 1'
#
loop_
_entity.id
_entity.type
_entity.pdbx_description
1 polymer ?
#
loop_
_entity_poly.entity_id
_entity_poly.type
_entity_poly.pdbx_seq_one_letter_code
_entity_poly.pdbx_strand_id
1 'polypeptide(L)'
;MTDGPIKVNSEIGALKTVLLKRPGKELENLVPDYLDGLLFDDIPYLEVAQKEHDHFAQVLREEGVEVLYLEKLAAESIEHPQVRSEFIDDVLAESKKTILGHEEEIKALFSTLSNQELVDKIMSGVRKEEINPKCTHLVEYMDDKYPFYLDPMPNLYFTRDPQASIGHGITINRMFWRARRRESIFIQYIVKHHPRFKDANIPIWLDRDCPFNIEGGDELVLSKDVLAIGVSERTSAQAIEKLARRIFENPQATFKKVVAIEIPTSRTFMHLDTVFTMIDYDKFTMHSAILKAEGNMNIFIIEYDDVNKDIAIKQSSHLKDTLEDVLGIDDIQFIPTGNGDVIDGAREQWNDGSNTLCIRPGVVVTYDRNYVSNDLLRQKGIKVIEISGSELVRGRGGPRCMSQPLFREDI
;
A
#
# COMPACT_ATOMS: atom_id res chain seq x y z
N MET A 1 -18.78 -21.97 7.41
CA MET A 1 -18.29 -20.79 8.17
C MET A 1 -18.57 -19.61 7.27
N THR A 2 -19.18 -18.55 7.76
CA THR A 2 -19.29 -17.31 7.00
C THR A 2 -17.88 -16.75 6.81
N ASP A 3 -17.50 -16.45 5.57
CA ASP A 3 -16.22 -15.80 5.27
C ASP A 3 -16.10 -14.53 6.13
N GLY A 4 -14.91 -14.32 6.73
CA GLY A 4 -14.62 -13.12 7.53
C GLY A 4 -14.57 -11.86 6.66
N PRO A 5 -14.39 -10.66 7.27
CA PRO A 5 -14.32 -9.41 6.54
C PRO A 5 -13.03 -9.25 5.72
N ILE A 6 -12.02 -10.09 5.95
CA ILE A 6 -10.77 -10.16 5.20
C ILE A 6 -10.60 -11.56 4.63
N LYS A 7 -10.41 -11.63 3.30
CA LYS A 7 -10.10 -12.86 2.56
C LYS A 7 -9.46 -12.50 1.23
N VAL A 8 -8.14 -12.66 1.13
CA VAL A 8 -7.39 -12.43 -0.10
C VAL A 8 -6.43 -13.59 -0.33
N ASN A 9 -6.82 -14.51 -1.19
CA ASN A 9 -6.06 -15.72 -1.54
C ASN A 9 -5.39 -15.64 -2.92
N SER A 10 -5.55 -14.51 -3.61
CA SER A 10 -4.88 -14.24 -4.89
C SER A 10 -4.95 -12.75 -5.25
N GLU A 11 -4.05 -12.30 -6.14
CA GLU A 11 -4.12 -10.97 -6.76
C GLU A 11 -5.26 -10.84 -7.78
N ILE A 12 -5.73 -11.95 -8.35
CA ILE A 12 -6.64 -11.96 -9.51
C ILE A 12 -8.05 -12.46 -9.22
N GLY A 13 -8.32 -13.06 -8.06
CA GLY A 13 -9.68 -13.47 -7.68
C GLY A 13 -10.64 -12.27 -7.73
N ALA A 14 -11.91 -12.52 -8.08
CA ALA A 14 -12.89 -11.46 -8.25
C ALA A 14 -12.97 -10.56 -6.98
N LEU A 15 -12.66 -9.29 -7.16
CA LEU A 15 -12.63 -8.30 -6.08
C LEU A 15 -14.06 -8.00 -5.61
N LYS A 16 -14.33 -8.15 -4.32
CA LYS A 16 -15.65 -7.90 -3.73
C LYS A 16 -15.68 -6.71 -2.80
N THR A 17 -14.61 -6.52 -2.03
CA THR A 17 -14.52 -5.39 -1.10
C THR A 17 -13.13 -4.78 -1.16
N VAL A 18 -13.06 -3.47 -1.28
CA VAL A 18 -11.81 -2.70 -1.36
C VAL A 18 -11.86 -1.52 -0.41
N LEU A 19 -10.72 -1.24 0.22
CA LEU A 19 -10.49 -0.03 1.00
C LEU A 19 -9.76 1.00 0.14
N LEU A 20 -10.35 2.18 0.02
CA LEU A 20 -9.79 3.36 -0.62
C LEU A 20 -9.64 4.49 0.39
N LYS A 21 -8.89 5.53 0.03
CA LYS A 21 -8.86 6.81 0.73
C LYS A 21 -8.95 7.94 -0.31
N ARG A 22 -10.01 8.74 -0.24
CA ARG A 22 -10.20 9.86 -1.15
C ARG A 22 -9.16 10.96 -0.87
N PRO A 23 -8.44 11.50 -1.87
CA PRO A 23 -7.55 12.64 -1.68
C PRO A 23 -8.26 13.81 -0.97
N GLY A 24 -7.62 14.38 0.04
CA GLY A 24 -8.16 15.44 0.87
C GLY A 24 -7.22 16.64 1.02
N LYS A 25 -7.47 17.45 2.04
CA LYS A 25 -6.71 18.70 2.29
C LYS A 25 -5.22 18.47 2.56
N GLU A 26 -4.78 17.26 2.81
CA GLU A 26 -3.36 16.93 2.91
C GLU A 26 -2.58 17.27 1.63
N LEU A 27 -3.23 17.20 0.45
CA LEU A 27 -2.62 17.61 -0.81
C LEU A 27 -2.50 19.14 -0.96
N GLU A 28 -3.41 19.91 -0.35
CA GLU A 28 -3.33 21.38 -0.32
C GLU A 28 -2.26 21.89 0.67
N ASN A 29 -1.72 21.00 1.49
CA ASN A 29 -0.63 21.29 2.43
C ASN A 29 0.76 20.89 1.90
N LEU A 30 0.86 20.49 0.63
CA LEU A 30 2.12 20.30 -0.04
C LEU A 30 2.76 21.66 -0.40
N VAL A 31 4.00 21.85 -0.03
CA VAL A 31 4.78 23.07 -0.28
C VAL A 31 6.07 22.69 -1.00
N PRO A 32 6.47 23.39 -2.07
CA PRO A 32 7.65 23.02 -2.90
C PRO A 32 8.91 22.74 -2.09
N ASP A 33 9.18 23.54 -1.08
CA ASP A 33 10.41 23.44 -0.26
C ASP A 33 10.47 22.17 0.60
N TYR A 34 9.35 21.46 0.79
CA TYR A 34 9.23 20.30 1.69
C TYR A 34 8.69 19.02 1.01
N LEU A 35 8.56 19.02 -0.32
CA LEU A 35 8.04 17.87 -1.08
C LEU A 35 8.86 16.60 -0.82
N ASP A 36 10.18 16.68 -0.88
CA ASP A 36 11.07 15.53 -0.66
C ASP A 36 10.86 14.89 0.72
N GLY A 37 10.69 15.72 1.76
CA GLY A 37 10.41 15.26 3.13
C GLY A 37 9.07 14.55 3.29
N LEU A 38 8.12 14.84 2.39
CA LEU A 38 6.79 14.25 2.33
C LEU A 38 6.66 13.18 1.24
N LEU A 39 7.77 12.86 0.55
CA LEU A 39 7.86 11.84 -0.51
C LEU A 39 6.96 12.13 -1.72
N PHE A 40 6.82 13.40 -2.07
CA PHE A 40 6.11 13.86 -3.27
C PHE A 40 7.09 14.50 -4.26
N ASP A 41 6.82 14.31 -5.56
CA ASP A 41 7.63 14.88 -6.65
C ASP A 41 6.99 16.14 -7.26
N ASP A 42 5.69 16.35 -7.01
CA ASP A 42 4.90 17.46 -7.59
C ASP A 42 3.69 17.77 -6.70
N ILE A 43 3.00 18.86 -6.98
CA ILE A 43 1.80 19.29 -6.25
C ILE A 43 0.55 19.01 -7.10
N PRO A 44 -0.27 18.00 -6.71
CA PRO A 44 -1.52 17.74 -7.40
C PRO A 44 -2.56 18.84 -7.19
N TYR A 45 -3.37 19.10 -8.21
CA TYR A 45 -4.56 19.94 -8.06
C TYR A 45 -5.69 19.13 -7.42
N LEU A 46 -6.02 19.40 -6.18
CA LEU A 46 -6.91 18.59 -5.34
C LEU A 46 -8.28 18.34 -6.00
N GLU A 47 -8.92 19.37 -6.56
CA GLU A 47 -10.26 19.22 -7.15
C GLU A 47 -10.28 18.23 -8.32
N VAL A 48 -9.23 18.21 -9.14
CA VAL A 48 -9.10 17.24 -10.24
C VAL A 48 -8.73 15.87 -9.72
N ALA A 49 -7.77 15.78 -8.79
CA ALA A 49 -7.41 14.51 -8.15
C ALA A 49 -8.62 13.82 -7.49
N GLN A 50 -9.51 14.61 -6.86
CA GLN A 50 -10.76 14.10 -6.30
C GLN A 50 -11.72 13.56 -7.36
N LYS A 51 -11.91 14.28 -8.48
CA LYS A 51 -12.76 13.81 -9.59
C LYS A 51 -12.23 12.52 -10.21
N GLU A 52 -10.92 12.43 -10.41
CA GLU A 52 -10.26 11.22 -10.91
C GLU A 52 -10.43 10.04 -9.95
N HIS A 53 -10.24 10.27 -8.65
CA HIS A 53 -10.42 9.23 -7.64
C HIS A 53 -11.90 8.83 -7.47
N ASP A 54 -12.83 9.76 -7.54
CA ASP A 54 -14.26 9.49 -7.51
C ASP A 54 -14.69 8.63 -8.71
N HIS A 55 -14.12 8.90 -9.90
CA HIS A 55 -14.32 8.08 -11.10
C HIS A 55 -13.73 6.67 -10.92
N PHE A 56 -12.52 6.56 -10.35
CA PHE A 56 -11.94 5.24 -10.00
C PHE A 56 -12.86 4.45 -9.08
N ALA A 57 -13.35 5.06 -8.01
CA ALA A 57 -14.28 4.42 -7.09
C ALA A 57 -15.62 4.04 -7.75
N GLN A 58 -16.10 4.86 -8.70
CA GLN A 58 -17.31 4.58 -9.47
C GLN A 58 -17.11 3.36 -10.37
N VAL A 59 -16.01 3.29 -11.12
CA VAL A 59 -15.65 2.13 -11.95
C VAL A 59 -15.67 0.83 -11.14
N LEU A 60 -15.08 0.84 -9.94
CA LEU A 60 -15.09 -0.35 -9.07
C LEU A 60 -16.51 -0.73 -8.65
N ARG A 61 -17.37 0.24 -8.30
CA ARG A 61 -18.77 -0.03 -7.94
C ARG A 61 -19.58 -0.58 -9.12
N GLU A 62 -19.36 -0.07 -10.33
CA GLU A 62 -20.00 -0.55 -11.55
C GLU A 62 -19.60 -2.00 -11.89
N GLU A 63 -18.38 -2.40 -11.53
CA GLU A 63 -17.91 -3.80 -11.63
C GLU A 63 -18.34 -4.67 -10.42
N GLY A 64 -19.21 -4.16 -9.53
CA GLY A 64 -19.80 -4.89 -8.41
C GLY A 64 -18.96 -4.97 -7.15
N VAL A 65 -17.99 -4.07 -6.98
CA VAL A 65 -17.09 -4.01 -5.82
C VAL A 65 -17.67 -3.08 -4.75
N GLU A 66 -17.72 -3.56 -3.51
CA GLU A 66 -18.00 -2.72 -2.34
C GLU A 66 -16.77 -1.82 -2.06
N VAL A 67 -16.96 -0.51 -2.11
CA VAL A 67 -15.92 0.48 -1.84
C VAL A 67 -16.10 1.06 -0.46
N LEU A 68 -15.15 0.80 0.43
CA LEU A 68 -15.03 1.38 1.76
C LEU A 68 -14.00 2.52 1.74
N TYR A 69 -14.18 3.49 2.65
CA TYR A 69 -13.27 4.61 2.78
C TYR A 69 -12.57 4.60 4.14
N LEU A 70 -11.24 4.69 4.12
CA LEU A 70 -10.38 4.64 5.30
C LEU A 70 -10.75 5.73 6.32
N GLU A 71 -10.97 6.96 5.86
CA GLU A 71 -11.32 8.09 6.71
C GLU A 71 -12.66 7.88 7.45
N LYS A 72 -13.63 7.20 6.82
CA LYS A 72 -14.91 6.88 7.46
C LYS A 72 -14.75 5.78 8.49
N LEU A 73 -14.11 4.67 8.10
CA LEU A 73 -13.88 3.55 9.03
C LEU A 73 -13.05 3.99 10.24
N ALA A 74 -12.06 4.87 10.04
CA ALA A 74 -11.25 5.41 11.13
C ALA A 74 -12.08 6.26 12.09
N ALA A 75 -12.95 7.13 11.58
CA ALA A 75 -13.83 7.95 12.39
C ALA A 75 -14.83 7.11 13.21
N GLU A 76 -15.37 6.06 12.62
CA GLU A 76 -16.26 5.09 13.27
C GLU A 76 -15.52 4.23 14.32
N SER A 77 -14.22 3.97 14.12
CA SER A 77 -13.41 3.18 15.06
C SER A 77 -13.11 3.88 16.37
N ILE A 78 -13.17 5.21 16.40
CA ILE A 78 -12.84 6.04 17.56
C ILE A 78 -14.07 6.66 18.24
N GLU A 79 -15.25 6.05 18.08
CA GLU A 79 -16.48 6.54 18.73
C GLU A 79 -16.41 6.49 20.26
N HIS A 80 -15.72 5.50 20.82
CA HIS A 80 -15.56 5.41 22.26
C HIS A 80 -14.53 6.44 22.75
N PRO A 81 -14.83 7.27 23.76
CA PRO A 81 -13.96 8.36 24.21
C PRO A 81 -12.54 7.93 24.59
N GLN A 82 -12.39 6.76 25.24
CA GLN A 82 -11.08 6.23 25.61
C GLN A 82 -10.28 5.85 24.36
N VAL A 83 -10.89 5.15 23.38
CA VAL A 83 -10.25 4.77 22.13
C VAL A 83 -9.82 6.01 21.34
N ARG A 84 -10.67 7.04 21.32
CA ARG A 84 -10.33 8.34 20.73
C ARG A 84 -9.11 8.97 21.39
N SER A 85 -9.03 8.97 22.73
CA SER A 85 -7.87 9.51 23.45
C SER A 85 -6.59 8.74 23.13
N GLU A 86 -6.65 7.41 23.16
CA GLU A 86 -5.51 6.52 22.81
C GLU A 86 -5.04 6.74 21.37
N PHE A 87 -5.98 6.90 20.42
CA PHE A 87 -5.67 7.20 19.02
C PHE A 87 -4.91 8.53 18.88
N ILE A 88 -5.36 9.59 19.55
CA ILE A 88 -4.68 10.90 19.57
C ILE A 88 -3.28 10.75 20.15
N ASP A 89 -3.14 10.04 21.28
CA ASP A 89 -1.86 9.85 21.94
C ASP A 89 -0.86 9.10 21.06
N ASP A 90 -1.30 8.04 20.35
CA ASP A 90 -0.47 7.28 19.42
C ASP A 90 0.00 8.13 18.22
N VAL A 91 -0.89 8.95 17.65
CA VAL A 91 -0.56 9.87 16.56
C VAL A 91 0.47 10.91 17.00
N LEU A 92 0.28 11.49 18.18
CA LEU A 92 1.20 12.49 18.74
C LEU A 92 2.55 11.85 19.10
N ALA A 93 2.54 10.64 19.65
CA ALA A 93 3.76 9.91 19.99
C ALA A 93 4.64 9.64 18.77
N GLU A 94 4.06 9.25 17.62
CA GLU A 94 4.80 9.05 16.36
C GLU A 94 5.30 10.37 15.76
N SER A 95 4.70 11.51 16.16
CA SER A 95 4.99 12.85 15.62
C SER A 95 5.88 13.72 16.52
N LYS A 96 6.39 13.21 17.64
CA LYS A 96 7.12 13.96 18.69
C LYS A 96 8.19 14.92 18.20
N LYS A 97 8.86 14.62 17.08
CA LYS A 97 9.94 15.49 16.56
C LYS A 97 9.45 16.79 15.94
N THR A 98 8.22 16.80 15.42
CA THR A 98 7.65 18.00 14.78
C THR A 98 6.76 18.80 15.75
N ILE A 99 6.16 18.13 16.70
CA ILE A 99 5.24 18.74 17.70
C ILE A 99 5.97 19.67 18.68
N LEU A 100 7.25 19.39 18.96
CA LEU A 100 8.13 20.26 19.76
C LEU A 100 7.61 20.56 21.19
N GLY A 101 6.83 19.67 21.80
CA GLY A 101 6.28 19.86 23.16
C GLY A 101 4.94 20.59 23.20
N HIS A 102 4.27 20.80 22.06
CA HIS A 102 2.95 21.44 21.97
C HIS A 102 1.80 20.43 21.93
N GLU A 103 1.96 19.26 22.57
CA GLU A 103 0.95 18.21 22.62
C GLU A 103 -0.38 18.69 23.22
N GLU A 104 -0.32 19.49 24.27
CA GLU A 104 -1.53 19.97 24.98
C GLU A 104 -2.34 20.96 24.13
N GLU A 105 -1.68 21.86 23.41
CA GLU A 105 -2.34 22.79 22.51
C GLU A 105 -2.98 22.07 21.33
N ILE A 106 -2.30 21.06 20.78
CA ILE A 106 -2.85 20.22 19.71
C ILE A 106 -4.05 19.40 20.23
N LYS A 107 -3.95 18.80 21.42
CA LYS A 107 -5.08 18.11 22.07
C LYS A 107 -6.26 19.04 22.32
N ALA A 108 -6.00 20.27 22.73
CA ALA A 108 -7.05 21.29 22.92
C ALA A 108 -7.79 21.57 21.60
N LEU A 109 -7.05 21.74 20.48
CA LEU A 109 -7.65 21.85 19.14
C LEU A 109 -8.49 20.62 18.81
N PHE A 110 -7.92 19.42 18.98
CA PHE A 110 -8.59 18.17 18.65
C PHE A 110 -9.86 17.91 19.47
N SER A 111 -9.92 18.42 20.73
CA SER A 111 -11.09 18.26 21.59
C SER A 111 -12.33 18.98 21.07
N THR A 112 -12.17 19.96 20.20
CA THR A 112 -13.29 20.74 19.62
C THR A 112 -13.91 20.07 18.38
N LEU A 113 -13.28 19.03 17.84
CA LEU A 113 -13.63 18.40 16.57
C LEU A 113 -14.50 17.16 16.78
N SER A 114 -15.44 16.90 15.87
CA SER A 114 -16.08 15.59 15.75
C SER A 114 -15.06 14.52 15.34
N ASN A 115 -15.43 13.23 15.40
CA ASN A 115 -14.52 12.14 15.01
C ASN A 115 -14.08 12.25 13.55
N GLN A 116 -14.99 12.57 12.63
CA GLN A 116 -14.66 12.74 11.22
C GLN A 116 -13.72 13.94 11.02
N GLU A 117 -14.04 15.08 11.61
CA GLU A 117 -13.20 16.27 11.53
C GLU A 117 -11.81 16.04 12.14
N LEU A 118 -11.73 15.27 13.24
CA LEU A 118 -10.45 14.89 13.86
C LEU A 118 -9.60 14.04 12.91
N VAL A 119 -10.19 12.99 12.31
CA VAL A 119 -9.51 12.13 11.35
C VAL A 119 -9.01 12.95 10.15
N ASP A 120 -9.88 13.78 9.57
CA ASP A 120 -9.53 14.63 8.43
C ASP A 120 -8.44 15.67 8.81
N LYS A 121 -8.49 16.21 10.02
CA LYS A 121 -7.49 17.14 10.55
C LYS A 121 -6.13 16.46 10.74
N ILE A 122 -6.09 15.27 11.33
CA ILE A 122 -4.85 14.51 11.50
C ILE A 122 -4.23 14.16 10.14
N MET A 123 -5.03 13.79 9.16
CA MET A 123 -4.57 13.49 7.80
C MET A 123 -4.04 14.74 7.10
N SER A 124 -4.75 15.86 7.22
CA SER A 124 -4.34 17.13 6.61
C SER A 124 -3.15 17.81 7.30
N GLY A 125 -2.86 17.41 8.54
CA GLY A 125 -1.83 18.03 9.37
C GLY A 125 -2.35 19.23 10.17
N VAL A 126 -1.51 19.75 11.09
CA VAL A 126 -1.78 20.93 11.92
C VAL A 126 -0.74 22.00 11.61
N ARG A 127 -1.18 23.11 11.05
CA ARG A 127 -0.31 24.26 10.78
C ARG A 127 0.03 25.00 12.06
N LYS A 128 1.22 25.61 12.12
CA LYS A 128 1.65 26.43 13.30
C LYS A 128 0.67 27.55 13.59
N GLU A 129 0.11 28.19 12.58
CA GLU A 129 -0.86 29.29 12.70
C GLU A 129 -2.20 28.88 13.36
N GLU A 130 -2.54 27.58 13.35
CA GLU A 130 -3.83 27.11 13.89
C GLU A 130 -3.87 27.04 15.41
N ILE A 131 -2.74 26.87 16.08
CA ILE A 131 -2.68 26.78 17.55
C ILE A 131 -1.92 27.94 18.20
N ASN A 132 -1.12 28.67 17.42
CA ASN A 132 -0.36 29.86 17.82
C ASN A 132 0.21 29.81 19.27
N PRO A 133 0.97 28.74 19.63
CA PRO A 133 1.50 28.59 20.98
C PRO A 133 2.63 29.60 21.21
N LYS A 134 2.98 29.81 22.50
CA LYS A 134 4.21 30.55 22.82
C LYS A 134 5.42 29.71 22.46
N CYS A 135 6.33 30.27 21.64
CA CYS A 135 7.61 29.63 21.37
C CYS A 135 8.37 29.34 22.67
N THR A 136 8.68 28.08 22.91
CA THR A 136 9.39 27.61 24.10
C THR A 136 10.69 26.88 23.79
N HIS A 137 10.89 26.51 22.53
CA HIS A 137 12.04 25.74 22.08
C HIS A 137 12.95 26.55 21.13
N LEU A 138 14.26 26.42 21.31
CA LEU A 138 15.24 27.14 20.47
C LEU A 138 15.04 26.90 18.97
N VAL A 139 14.65 25.68 18.58
CA VAL A 139 14.39 25.30 17.19
C VAL A 139 13.29 26.15 16.55
N GLU A 140 12.26 26.56 17.32
CA GLU A 140 11.17 27.40 16.82
C GLU A 140 11.64 28.82 16.46
N TYR A 141 12.70 29.30 17.15
CA TYR A 141 13.32 30.59 16.82
C TYR A 141 14.30 30.47 15.64
N MET A 142 14.85 29.27 15.37
CA MET A 142 15.83 29.04 14.32
C MET A 142 15.18 28.58 13.00
N ASP A 143 14.07 27.85 13.08
CA ASP A 143 13.34 27.30 11.94
C ASP A 143 11.87 27.71 11.98
N ASP A 144 11.63 29.00 11.79
CA ASP A 144 10.27 29.57 11.73
C ASP A 144 9.57 29.30 10.39
N LYS A 145 10.31 28.82 9.39
CA LYS A 145 9.78 28.60 8.04
C LYS A 145 8.97 27.31 7.90
N TYR A 146 9.29 26.27 8.69
CA TYR A 146 8.53 25.03 8.61
C TYR A 146 7.09 25.22 9.12
N PRO A 147 6.05 25.01 8.29
CA PRO A 147 4.72 25.50 8.60
C PRO A 147 3.89 24.59 9.51
N PHE A 148 4.37 23.38 9.86
CA PHE A 148 3.56 22.38 10.57
C PHE A 148 4.11 22.00 11.95
N TYR A 149 3.22 21.76 12.90
CA TYR A 149 3.47 20.95 14.10
C TYR A 149 3.13 19.49 13.87
N LEU A 150 2.09 19.20 13.09
CA LEU A 150 1.77 17.86 12.63
C LEU A 150 1.80 17.84 11.10
N ASP A 151 2.70 17.04 10.54
CA ASP A 151 2.87 16.95 9.09
C ASP A 151 1.60 16.45 8.41
N PRO A 152 1.27 16.92 7.19
CA PRO A 152 0.24 16.30 6.38
C PRO A 152 0.65 14.88 5.96
N MET A 153 -0.31 14.05 5.59
CA MET A 153 -0.11 12.68 5.12
C MET A 153 -0.54 12.53 3.64
N PRO A 154 0.15 13.17 2.69
CA PRO A 154 -0.27 13.19 1.30
C PRO A 154 -0.26 11.81 0.63
N ASN A 155 0.59 10.88 1.10
CA ASN A 155 0.68 9.52 0.53
C ASN A 155 -0.46 8.58 0.99
N LEU A 156 -1.32 8.99 1.92
CA LEU A 156 -2.31 8.09 2.53
C LEU A 156 -3.39 7.61 1.56
N TYR A 157 -3.61 8.29 0.42
CA TYR A 157 -4.52 7.77 -0.61
C TYR A 157 -3.96 6.53 -1.33
N PHE A 158 -2.68 6.19 -1.13
CA PHE A 158 -2.11 4.89 -1.45
C PHE A 158 -2.32 3.93 -0.27
N THR A 159 -3.53 3.39 -0.19
CA THR A 159 -3.97 2.52 0.91
C THR A 159 -3.30 1.15 0.92
N ARG A 160 -2.56 0.83 -0.13
CA ARG A 160 -1.84 -0.44 -0.28
C ARG A 160 -0.71 -0.59 0.73
N ASP A 161 0.13 0.43 0.88
CA ASP A 161 1.41 0.31 1.55
C ASP A 161 1.35 0.18 3.09
N PRO A 162 0.41 0.85 3.81
CA PRO A 162 0.32 0.74 5.26
C PRO A 162 -0.11 -0.63 5.80
N GLN A 163 -0.55 -1.53 4.90
CA GLN A 163 -1.10 -2.84 5.25
C GLN A 163 -1.08 -3.80 4.05
N ALA A 164 -1.24 -5.10 4.32
CA ALA A 164 -1.59 -6.08 3.29
C ALA A 164 -2.56 -7.12 3.83
N SER A 165 -3.63 -7.42 3.09
CA SER A 165 -4.50 -8.56 3.35
C SER A 165 -3.88 -9.82 2.75
N ILE A 166 -3.57 -10.81 3.59
CA ILE A 166 -2.91 -12.05 3.20
C ILE A 166 -3.73 -13.22 3.74
N GLY A 167 -4.39 -13.98 2.86
CA GLY A 167 -5.35 -14.97 3.27
C GLY A 167 -6.52 -14.32 4.02
N HIS A 168 -6.79 -14.77 5.23
CA HIS A 168 -7.82 -14.20 6.12
C HIS A 168 -7.22 -13.33 7.26
N GLY A 169 -5.95 -13.01 7.17
CA GLY A 169 -5.24 -12.11 8.09
C GLY A 169 -4.70 -10.86 7.40
N ILE A 170 -3.99 -10.07 8.17
CA ILE A 170 -3.47 -8.75 7.74
C ILE A 170 -2.07 -8.49 8.31
N THR A 171 -1.25 -7.78 7.54
CA THR A 171 -0.09 -7.06 8.09
C THR A 171 -0.49 -5.62 8.40
N ILE A 172 0.00 -5.07 9.50
CA ILE A 172 -0.08 -3.63 9.82
C ILE A 172 1.34 -3.12 9.80
N ASN A 173 1.69 -2.41 8.74
CA ASN A 173 3.05 -2.25 8.30
C ASN A 173 3.85 -1.19 9.08
N ARG A 174 5.13 -1.50 9.33
CA ARG A 174 6.09 -0.50 9.74
C ARG A 174 6.70 0.12 8.50
N MET A 175 6.24 1.33 8.16
CA MET A 175 6.73 2.07 7.02
C MET A 175 8.21 2.44 7.19
N PHE A 176 8.99 2.33 6.12
CA PHE A 176 10.41 2.71 6.10
C PHE A 176 10.60 4.19 6.39
N TRP A 177 9.93 5.04 5.61
CA TRP A 177 10.01 6.48 5.77
C TRP A 177 9.15 6.99 6.92
N ARG A 178 9.76 7.80 7.76
CA ARG A 178 9.09 8.36 8.93
C ARG A 178 7.82 9.14 8.58
N ALA A 179 7.82 9.88 7.48
CA ALA A 179 6.67 10.66 7.03
C ALA A 179 5.41 9.80 6.88
N ARG A 180 5.55 8.50 6.57
CA ARG A 180 4.43 7.56 6.38
C ARG A 180 4.09 6.69 7.59
N ARG A 181 4.88 6.72 8.67
CA ARG A 181 4.70 5.81 9.82
C ARG A 181 3.36 5.96 10.54
N ARG A 182 2.77 7.15 10.49
CA ARG A 182 1.45 7.39 11.08
C ARG A 182 0.31 6.76 10.30
N GLU A 183 0.51 6.45 9.02
CA GLU A 183 -0.52 5.90 8.14
C GLU A 183 -1.07 4.56 8.67
N SER A 184 -0.21 3.68 9.16
CA SER A 184 -0.61 2.37 9.69
C SER A 184 -1.33 2.44 11.06
N ILE A 185 -1.30 3.59 11.77
CA ILE A 185 -2.10 3.78 12.98
C ILE A 185 -3.59 3.67 12.67
N PHE A 186 -4.06 4.27 11.57
CA PHE A 186 -5.46 4.19 11.16
C PHE A 186 -5.90 2.75 10.97
N ILE A 187 -5.08 1.94 10.31
CA ILE A 187 -5.36 0.53 10.07
C ILE A 187 -5.44 -0.25 11.38
N GLN A 188 -4.51 0.01 12.31
CA GLN A 188 -4.50 -0.61 13.63
C GLN A 188 -5.82 -0.35 14.37
N TYR A 189 -6.29 0.90 14.37
CA TYR A 189 -7.53 1.26 15.08
C TYR A 189 -8.77 0.70 14.37
N ILE A 190 -8.81 0.69 13.05
CA ILE A 190 -9.89 0.07 12.27
C ILE A 190 -10.00 -1.42 12.60
N VAL A 191 -8.90 -2.16 12.53
CA VAL A 191 -8.91 -3.61 12.79
C VAL A 191 -9.30 -3.93 14.23
N LYS A 192 -8.83 -3.15 15.20
CA LYS A 192 -9.08 -3.39 16.64
C LYS A 192 -10.46 -2.93 17.12
N HIS A 193 -11.02 -1.87 16.55
CA HIS A 193 -12.17 -1.18 17.17
C HIS A 193 -13.39 -1.02 16.27
N HIS A 194 -13.22 -1.08 14.93
CA HIS A 194 -14.36 -0.91 14.04
C HIS A 194 -15.31 -2.12 14.11
N PRO A 195 -16.64 -1.92 14.21
CA PRO A 195 -17.62 -3.00 14.34
C PRO A 195 -17.53 -4.12 13.29
N ARG A 196 -17.10 -3.80 12.07
CA ARG A 196 -16.94 -4.76 10.98
C ARG A 196 -15.79 -5.74 11.22
N PHE A 197 -14.76 -5.38 11.98
CA PHE A 197 -13.50 -6.12 12.07
C PHE A 197 -13.20 -6.66 13.47
N LYS A 198 -13.52 -5.90 14.52
CA LYS A 198 -13.07 -6.15 15.90
C LYS A 198 -13.40 -7.54 16.46
N ASP A 199 -14.53 -8.12 16.04
CA ASP A 199 -15.02 -9.43 16.53
C ASP A 199 -14.72 -10.58 15.56
N ALA A 200 -14.01 -10.31 14.45
CA ALA A 200 -13.75 -11.29 13.39
C ALA A 200 -12.53 -12.17 13.62
N ASN A 201 -11.80 -12.00 14.74
CA ASN A 201 -10.57 -12.74 15.07
C ASN A 201 -9.55 -12.77 13.93
N ILE A 202 -9.33 -11.62 13.29
CA ILE A 202 -8.41 -11.46 12.16
C ILE A 202 -6.96 -11.67 12.64
N PRO A 203 -6.22 -12.65 12.11
CA PRO A 203 -4.82 -12.79 12.42
C PRO A 203 -4.02 -11.55 11.98
N ILE A 204 -3.19 -11.02 12.88
CA ILE A 204 -2.23 -9.96 12.55
C ILE A 204 -0.88 -10.64 12.35
N TRP A 205 -0.47 -10.80 11.08
CA TRP A 205 0.76 -11.48 10.70
C TRP A 205 2.00 -10.71 11.14
N LEU A 206 2.00 -9.40 10.92
CA LEU A 206 2.95 -8.44 11.49
C LEU A 206 2.19 -7.23 12.01
N ASP A 207 2.66 -6.66 13.10
CA ASP A 207 2.16 -5.41 13.65
C ASP A 207 3.18 -4.28 13.42
N ARG A 208 2.74 -3.05 13.58
CA ARG A 208 3.57 -1.85 13.38
C ARG A 208 4.72 -1.70 14.40
N ASP A 209 4.72 -2.49 15.46
CA ASP A 209 5.79 -2.52 16.46
C ASP A 209 6.94 -3.46 16.04
N CYS A 210 6.80 -4.14 14.90
CA CYS A 210 7.89 -4.87 14.27
C CYS A 210 9.09 -3.95 14.07
N PRO A 211 10.32 -4.31 14.50
CA PRO A 211 11.49 -3.45 14.34
C PRO A 211 11.95 -3.32 12.89
N PHE A 212 11.46 -4.19 12.01
CA PHE A 212 11.85 -4.26 10.59
C PHE A 212 10.77 -3.67 9.70
N ASN A 213 11.18 -2.99 8.62
CA ASN A 213 10.26 -2.34 7.72
C ASN A 213 9.70 -3.32 6.68
N ILE A 214 8.41 -3.16 6.39
CA ILE A 214 7.70 -3.84 5.31
C ILE A 214 6.60 -2.90 4.81
N GLU A 215 6.33 -2.92 3.51
CA GLU A 215 5.27 -2.11 2.88
C GLU A 215 4.45 -2.97 1.92
N GLY A 216 3.13 -2.78 1.89
CA GLY A 216 2.18 -3.64 1.19
C GLY A 216 2.29 -3.63 -0.34
N GLY A 217 2.98 -2.63 -0.91
CA GLY A 217 3.33 -2.61 -2.32
C GLY A 217 4.32 -3.73 -2.72
N ASP A 218 5.08 -4.23 -1.74
CA ASP A 218 5.95 -5.39 -1.92
C ASP A 218 5.25 -6.73 -1.66
N GLU A 219 4.05 -6.75 -1.07
CA GLU A 219 3.35 -7.96 -0.66
C GLU A 219 2.29 -8.36 -1.70
N LEU A 220 2.53 -9.42 -2.46
CA LEU A 220 1.64 -9.92 -3.52
C LEU A 220 1.19 -11.36 -3.23
N VAL A 221 -0.10 -11.54 -3.03
CA VAL A 221 -0.70 -12.87 -2.84
C VAL A 221 -0.91 -13.52 -4.20
N LEU A 222 0.01 -14.38 -4.65
CA LEU A 222 -0.09 -15.01 -5.97
C LEU A 222 -1.11 -16.14 -6.01
N SER A 223 -1.18 -16.92 -4.93
CA SER A 223 -2.19 -17.97 -4.75
C SER A 223 -2.42 -18.22 -3.25
N LYS A 224 -3.39 -19.06 -2.91
CA LYS A 224 -3.64 -19.49 -1.52
C LYS A 224 -2.43 -20.19 -0.87
N ASP A 225 -1.48 -20.65 -1.66
CA ASP A 225 -0.29 -21.38 -1.21
C ASP A 225 1.01 -20.55 -1.35
N VAL A 226 1.00 -19.47 -2.15
CA VAL A 226 2.22 -18.71 -2.53
C VAL A 226 2.05 -17.22 -2.31
N LEU A 227 2.96 -16.65 -1.51
CA LEU A 227 3.11 -15.21 -1.29
C LEU A 227 4.42 -14.74 -1.93
N ALA A 228 4.39 -13.77 -2.84
CA ALA A 228 5.59 -13.10 -3.34
C ALA A 228 5.81 -11.79 -2.57
N ILE A 229 7.08 -11.54 -2.19
CA ILE A 229 7.43 -10.31 -1.47
C ILE A 229 8.69 -9.69 -2.07
N GLY A 230 8.61 -8.40 -2.39
CA GLY A 230 9.76 -7.64 -2.85
C GLY A 230 10.77 -7.40 -1.72
N VAL A 231 12.05 -7.65 -1.98
CA VAL A 231 13.15 -7.12 -1.17
C VAL A 231 13.55 -5.81 -1.81
N SER A 232 13.20 -4.70 -1.16
CA SER A 232 13.33 -3.36 -1.71
C SER A 232 14.04 -2.41 -0.73
N GLU A 233 14.17 -1.14 -1.08
CA GLU A 233 14.59 -0.12 -0.12
C GLU A 233 13.66 -0.06 1.10
N ARG A 234 12.37 -0.37 0.90
CA ARG A 234 11.30 -0.18 1.90
C ARG A 234 10.91 -1.45 2.64
N THR A 235 11.24 -2.62 2.09
CA THR A 235 10.94 -3.92 2.70
C THR A 235 12.23 -4.71 2.92
N SER A 236 12.52 -4.99 4.17
CA SER A 236 13.75 -5.66 4.60
C SER A 236 13.59 -7.18 4.59
N ALA A 237 14.69 -7.89 4.30
CA ALA A 237 14.74 -9.35 4.36
C ALA A 237 14.35 -9.89 5.75
N GLN A 238 14.70 -9.19 6.84
CA GLN A 238 14.36 -9.59 8.20
C GLN A 238 12.85 -9.52 8.47
N ALA A 239 12.14 -8.55 7.87
CA ALA A 239 10.68 -8.48 7.97
C ALA A 239 10.04 -9.67 7.24
N ILE A 240 10.55 -9.99 6.05
CA ILE A 240 10.07 -11.13 5.23
C ILE A 240 10.25 -12.45 5.98
N GLU A 241 11.43 -12.71 6.54
CA GLU A 241 11.66 -13.92 7.33
C GLU A 241 10.72 -14.01 8.55
N LYS A 242 10.53 -12.89 9.26
CA LYS A 242 9.63 -12.86 10.41
C LYS A 242 8.17 -13.10 10.02
N LEU A 243 7.74 -12.53 8.89
CA LEU A 243 6.41 -12.76 8.34
C LEU A 243 6.23 -14.22 7.92
N ALA A 244 7.19 -14.79 7.19
CA ALA A 244 7.16 -16.18 6.74
C ALA A 244 7.03 -17.15 7.93
N ARG A 245 7.84 -16.98 9.00
CA ARG A 245 7.74 -17.81 10.21
C ARG A 245 6.34 -17.71 10.84
N ARG A 246 5.83 -16.51 11.05
CA ARG A 246 4.50 -16.31 11.65
C ARG A 246 3.36 -16.92 10.82
N ILE A 247 3.45 -16.85 9.50
CA ILE A 247 2.47 -17.45 8.60
C ILE A 247 2.57 -18.99 8.67
N PHE A 248 3.78 -19.56 8.55
CA PHE A 248 3.96 -21.02 8.53
C PHE A 248 3.64 -21.67 9.86
N GLU A 249 3.88 -21.01 10.97
CA GLU A 249 3.55 -21.50 12.31
C GLU A 249 2.06 -21.39 12.66
N ASN A 250 1.29 -20.62 11.91
CA ASN A 250 -0.13 -20.43 12.19
C ASN A 250 -0.99 -21.48 11.46
N PRO A 251 -1.71 -22.35 12.20
CA PRO A 251 -2.52 -23.42 11.60
C PRO A 251 -3.70 -22.92 10.76
N GLN A 252 -4.03 -21.63 10.85
CA GLN A 252 -5.08 -21.01 10.05
C GLN A 252 -4.55 -20.52 8.70
N ALA A 253 -3.24 -20.33 8.52
CA ALA A 253 -2.66 -19.91 7.25
C ALA A 253 -2.58 -21.09 6.27
N THR A 254 -2.79 -20.79 4.99
CA THR A 254 -2.73 -21.81 3.92
C THR A 254 -1.41 -21.78 3.17
N PHE A 255 -0.64 -20.71 3.30
CA PHE A 255 0.59 -20.49 2.55
C PHE A 255 1.67 -21.50 2.90
N LYS A 256 2.33 -22.00 1.86
CA LYS A 256 3.42 -22.98 1.96
C LYS A 256 4.76 -22.41 1.50
N LYS A 257 4.72 -21.37 0.66
CA LYS A 257 5.91 -20.77 0.08
C LYS A 257 5.82 -19.24 0.18
N VAL A 258 6.96 -18.63 0.52
CA VAL A 258 7.19 -17.19 0.35
C VAL A 258 8.32 -17.03 -0.67
N VAL A 259 8.05 -16.31 -1.75
CA VAL A 259 9.04 -16.02 -2.80
C VAL A 259 9.53 -14.59 -2.60
N ALA A 260 10.73 -14.42 -2.04
CA ALA A 260 11.36 -13.11 -1.88
C ALA A 260 12.10 -12.74 -3.17
N ILE A 261 11.77 -11.60 -3.77
CA ILE A 261 12.31 -11.13 -5.05
C ILE A 261 13.04 -9.81 -4.82
N GLU A 262 14.37 -9.82 -4.97
CA GLU A 262 15.13 -8.57 -4.88
C GLU A 262 14.91 -7.72 -6.12
N ILE A 263 14.47 -6.47 -5.92
CA ILE A 263 14.32 -5.49 -6.98
C ILE A 263 15.44 -4.45 -6.92
N PRO A 264 15.85 -3.89 -8.08
CA PRO A 264 16.89 -2.86 -8.10
C PRO A 264 16.49 -1.63 -7.27
N THR A 265 17.39 -1.17 -6.40
CA THR A 265 17.18 0.06 -5.64
C THR A 265 17.24 1.27 -6.55
N SER A 266 16.10 1.87 -6.83
CA SER A 266 16.01 3.13 -7.58
C SER A 266 14.75 3.89 -7.21
N ARG A 267 14.73 5.21 -7.44
CA ARG A 267 13.54 6.05 -7.19
C ARG A 267 12.32 5.65 -8.03
N THR A 268 12.53 4.94 -9.13
CA THR A 268 11.47 4.45 -10.02
C THR A 268 10.92 3.07 -9.63
N PHE A 269 11.62 2.36 -8.74
CA PHE A 269 11.25 1.00 -8.30
C PHE A 269 11.08 0.98 -6.79
N MET A 270 10.02 1.62 -6.32
CA MET A 270 9.78 1.76 -4.88
C MET A 270 9.38 0.43 -4.24
N HIS A 271 8.53 -0.35 -4.92
CA HIS A 271 8.01 -1.63 -4.47
C HIS A 271 7.94 -2.62 -5.65
N LEU A 272 7.74 -3.90 -5.33
CA LEU A 272 7.60 -4.96 -6.33
C LEU A 272 6.42 -4.68 -7.28
N ASP A 273 5.29 -4.19 -6.78
CA ASP A 273 4.09 -3.90 -7.57
C ASP A 273 4.26 -2.75 -8.57
N THR A 274 5.28 -1.92 -8.42
CA THR A 274 5.59 -0.89 -9.43
C THR A 274 6.27 -1.46 -10.66
N VAL A 275 6.83 -2.67 -10.57
CA VAL A 275 7.58 -3.32 -11.65
C VAL A 275 7.03 -4.68 -12.06
N PHE A 276 6.11 -5.23 -11.27
CA PHE A 276 5.57 -6.59 -11.45
C PHE A 276 4.21 -6.72 -10.79
N THR A 277 3.16 -7.09 -11.57
CA THR A 277 1.83 -7.43 -11.02
C THR A 277 1.19 -8.60 -11.78
N MET A 278 0.49 -9.48 -11.05
CA MET A 278 -0.29 -10.56 -11.61
C MET A 278 -1.63 -10.04 -12.13
N ILE A 279 -2.01 -10.37 -13.38
CA ILE A 279 -3.21 -9.85 -14.05
C ILE A 279 -4.14 -10.92 -14.61
N ASP A 280 -3.64 -12.14 -14.76
CA ASP A 280 -4.41 -13.31 -15.17
C ASP A 280 -3.76 -14.56 -14.58
N TYR A 281 -4.33 -15.73 -14.78
CA TYR A 281 -3.79 -17.01 -14.28
C TYR A 281 -2.33 -17.24 -14.66
N ASP A 282 -1.96 -16.91 -15.90
CA ASP A 282 -0.65 -17.12 -16.51
C ASP A 282 0.05 -15.82 -16.95
N LYS A 283 -0.51 -14.64 -16.65
CA LYS A 283 0.00 -13.36 -17.16
C LYS A 283 0.34 -12.37 -16.07
N PHE A 284 1.47 -11.71 -16.27
CA PHE A 284 1.98 -10.66 -15.37
C PHE A 284 2.40 -9.44 -16.19
N THR A 285 2.08 -8.25 -15.72
CA THR A 285 2.76 -7.03 -16.19
C THR A 285 4.15 -6.97 -15.61
N MET A 286 5.12 -6.50 -16.37
CA MET A 286 6.49 -6.42 -15.89
C MET A 286 7.26 -5.27 -16.54
N HIS A 287 8.08 -4.59 -15.76
CA HIS A 287 8.99 -3.59 -16.31
C HIS A 287 10.18 -4.25 -17.02
N SER A 288 10.59 -3.68 -18.16
CA SER A 288 11.66 -4.21 -19.02
C SER A 288 13.02 -4.39 -18.32
N ALA A 289 13.30 -3.60 -17.27
CA ALA A 289 14.55 -3.75 -16.52
C ALA A 289 14.59 -5.06 -15.74
N ILE A 290 13.44 -5.53 -15.22
CA ILE A 290 13.32 -6.83 -14.54
C ILE A 290 13.50 -7.96 -15.56
N LEU A 291 12.86 -7.87 -16.72
CA LEU A 291 13.05 -8.85 -17.80
C LEU A 291 14.51 -8.99 -18.25
N LYS A 292 15.25 -7.86 -18.32
CA LYS A 292 16.68 -7.88 -18.68
C LYS A 292 17.57 -8.44 -17.57
N ALA A 293 17.11 -8.49 -16.34
CA ALA A 293 17.82 -9.09 -15.21
C ALA A 293 17.62 -10.59 -15.10
N GLU A 294 16.74 -11.20 -15.93
CA GLU A 294 16.47 -12.63 -15.93
C GLU A 294 17.79 -13.45 -16.02
N GLY A 295 17.94 -14.43 -15.15
CA GLY A 295 19.17 -15.21 -15.00
C GLY A 295 20.24 -14.58 -14.10
N ASN A 296 20.05 -13.31 -13.66
CA ASN A 296 20.95 -12.59 -12.73
C ASN A 296 20.18 -11.99 -11.54
N MET A 297 18.95 -12.43 -11.30
CA MET A 297 18.14 -11.96 -10.18
C MET A 297 18.50 -12.69 -8.88
N ASN A 298 18.33 -12.04 -7.76
CA ASN A 298 18.32 -12.68 -6.46
C ASN A 298 16.88 -13.00 -6.07
N ILE A 299 16.52 -14.28 -6.15
CA ILE A 299 15.19 -14.77 -5.79
C ILE A 299 15.39 -15.86 -4.73
N PHE A 300 14.61 -15.82 -3.68
CA PHE A 300 14.70 -16.76 -2.57
C PHE A 300 13.34 -17.38 -2.31
N ILE A 301 13.26 -18.71 -2.37
CA ILE A 301 12.07 -19.49 -2.05
C ILE A 301 12.21 -19.93 -0.61
N ILE A 302 11.31 -19.48 0.23
CA ILE A 302 11.26 -19.76 1.68
C ILE A 302 10.11 -20.72 1.93
N GLU A 303 10.43 -21.86 2.52
CA GLU A 303 9.47 -22.92 2.87
C GLU A 303 9.65 -23.29 4.35
N TYR A 304 8.65 -23.92 4.98
CA TYR A 304 8.81 -24.45 6.31
C TYR A 304 9.50 -25.81 6.28
N ASP A 305 10.55 -25.97 7.11
CA ASP A 305 11.26 -27.23 7.31
C ASP A 305 10.69 -27.95 8.55
N ASP A 306 9.89 -28.98 8.31
CA ASP A 306 9.28 -29.77 9.38
C ASP A 306 10.29 -30.52 10.25
N VAL A 307 11.48 -30.80 9.74
CA VAL A 307 12.53 -31.53 10.47
C VAL A 307 13.21 -30.59 11.48
N ASN A 308 13.64 -29.43 11.00
CA ASN A 308 14.35 -28.44 11.83
C ASN A 308 13.39 -27.50 12.59
N LYS A 309 12.08 -27.53 12.28
CA LYS A 309 11.05 -26.64 12.84
C LYS A 309 11.39 -25.15 12.64
N ASP A 310 11.91 -24.82 11.47
CA ASP A 310 12.28 -23.48 11.05
C ASP A 310 12.08 -23.28 9.53
N ILE A 311 12.42 -22.13 9.00
CA ILE A 311 12.39 -21.89 7.58
C ILE A 311 13.61 -22.47 6.86
N ALA A 312 13.41 -22.99 5.65
CA ALA A 312 14.46 -23.34 4.70
C ALA A 312 14.43 -22.37 3.53
N ILE A 313 15.60 -21.96 3.05
CA ILE A 313 15.73 -20.98 1.97
C ILE A 313 16.50 -21.59 0.81
N LYS A 314 15.91 -21.52 -0.39
CA LYS A 314 16.56 -21.90 -1.66
C LYS A 314 16.71 -20.65 -2.52
N GLN A 315 17.85 -20.48 -3.18
CA GLN A 315 18.11 -19.39 -4.10
C GLN A 315 17.83 -19.81 -5.54
N SER A 316 17.26 -18.87 -6.32
CA SER A 316 17.08 -18.96 -7.76
C SER A 316 17.52 -17.65 -8.43
N SER A 317 17.72 -17.67 -9.74
CA SER A 317 18.06 -16.49 -10.55
C SER A 317 17.13 -16.27 -11.74
N HIS A 318 16.20 -17.19 -11.98
CA HIS A 318 15.25 -17.17 -13.10
C HIS A 318 13.83 -17.00 -12.58
N LEU A 319 13.26 -15.83 -12.79
CA LEU A 319 11.94 -15.48 -12.25
C LEU A 319 10.83 -16.32 -12.89
N LYS A 320 10.88 -16.49 -14.23
CA LYS A 320 9.88 -17.27 -14.96
C LYS A 320 9.83 -18.71 -14.43
N ASP A 321 10.96 -19.40 -14.45
CA ASP A 321 11.06 -20.79 -14.00
C ASP A 321 10.63 -20.95 -12.53
N THR A 322 11.02 -19.98 -11.68
CA THR A 322 10.64 -19.99 -10.28
C THR A 322 9.13 -19.86 -10.11
N LEU A 323 8.49 -18.93 -10.82
CA LEU A 323 7.04 -18.73 -10.74
C LEU A 323 6.27 -19.93 -11.30
N GLU A 324 6.74 -20.52 -12.42
CA GLU A 324 6.15 -21.73 -12.99
C GLU A 324 6.19 -22.89 -12.00
N ASP A 325 7.34 -23.11 -11.35
CA ASP A 325 7.50 -24.17 -10.32
C ASP A 325 6.60 -23.93 -9.10
N VAL A 326 6.63 -22.72 -8.51
CA VAL A 326 5.91 -22.48 -7.25
C VAL A 326 4.40 -22.38 -7.42
N LEU A 327 3.93 -21.95 -8.60
CA LEU A 327 2.50 -21.84 -8.91
C LEU A 327 1.93 -23.11 -9.56
N GLY A 328 2.81 -23.97 -10.10
CA GLY A 328 2.41 -25.16 -10.85
C GLY A 328 1.72 -24.81 -12.17
N ILE A 329 2.19 -23.77 -12.84
CA ILE A 329 1.63 -23.23 -14.09
C ILE A 329 2.70 -23.30 -15.17
N ASP A 330 2.36 -23.85 -16.32
CA ASP A 330 3.24 -23.86 -17.48
C ASP A 330 3.06 -22.58 -18.32
N ASP A 331 4.14 -22.11 -18.92
CA ASP A 331 4.17 -21.00 -19.90
C ASP A 331 3.64 -19.65 -19.38
N ILE A 332 4.18 -19.20 -18.27
CA ILE A 332 3.94 -17.84 -17.76
C ILE A 332 4.38 -16.79 -18.78
N GLN A 333 3.51 -15.81 -19.01
CA GLN A 333 3.71 -14.72 -19.95
C GLN A 333 3.97 -13.39 -19.21
N PHE A 334 5.11 -12.78 -19.48
CA PHE A 334 5.40 -11.43 -19.02
C PHE A 334 5.05 -10.42 -20.12
N ILE A 335 4.23 -9.43 -19.77
CA ILE A 335 3.80 -8.36 -20.66
C ILE A 335 4.58 -7.10 -20.30
N PRO A 336 5.54 -6.67 -21.16
CA PRO A 336 6.41 -5.56 -20.82
C PRO A 336 5.70 -4.20 -20.88
N THR A 337 5.88 -3.35 -19.85
CA THR A 337 5.43 -1.96 -19.86
C THR A 337 6.05 -1.21 -21.04
N GLY A 338 5.24 -0.39 -21.75
CA GLY A 338 5.67 0.37 -22.92
C GLY A 338 6.14 -0.54 -24.07
N ASN A 339 5.61 -1.77 -24.17
CA ASN A 339 5.98 -2.77 -25.17
C ASN A 339 7.49 -3.08 -25.20
N GLY A 340 8.20 -2.87 -24.10
CA GLY A 340 9.65 -3.08 -24.00
C GLY A 340 10.52 -2.02 -24.69
N ASP A 341 9.92 -0.99 -25.27
CA ASP A 341 10.63 0.17 -25.82
C ASP A 341 11.31 0.97 -24.71
N VAL A 342 12.47 1.54 -24.98
CA VAL A 342 13.26 2.27 -23.97
C VAL A 342 12.60 3.56 -23.56
N ILE A 343 11.99 4.28 -24.49
CA ILE A 343 11.38 5.60 -24.24
C ILE A 343 9.98 5.41 -23.66
N ASP A 344 9.13 4.63 -24.35
CA ASP A 344 7.76 4.39 -23.89
C ASP A 344 7.74 3.61 -22.57
N GLY A 345 8.63 2.63 -22.42
CA GLY A 345 8.79 1.90 -21.16
C GLY A 345 9.17 2.82 -20.00
N ALA A 346 10.11 3.75 -20.19
CA ALA A 346 10.50 4.71 -19.16
C ALA A 346 9.39 5.72 -18.83
N ARG A 347 8.68 6.22 -19.86
CA ARG A 347 7.57 7.18 -19.68
C ARG A 347 6.39 6.54 -18.96
N GLU A 348 5.98 5.33 -19.37
CA GLU A 348 4.85 4.65 -18.77
C GLU A 348 5.20 4.07 -17.40
N GLN A 349 6.47 3.68 -17.15
CA GLN A 349 6.94 3.36 -15.80
C GLN A 349 6.85 4.58 -14.87
N TRP A 350 7.18 5.77 -15.35
CA TRP A 350 7.00 7.01 -14.58
C TRP A 350 5.53 7.27 -14.22
N ASN A 351 4.60 6.74 -15.01
CA ASN A 351 3.16 6.80 -14.80
C ASN A 351 2.60 5.50 -14.19
N ASP A 352 3.43 4.69 -13.54
CA ASP A 352 3.05 3.44 -12.88
C ASP A 352 2.34 2.42 -13.80
N GLY A 353 2.85 2.28 -15.03
CA GLY A 353 2.23 1.43 -16.07
C GLY A 353 2.17 -0.06 -15.72
N SER A 354 3.06 -0.56 -14.85
CA SER A 354 2.98 -1.93 -14.32
C SER A 354 2.06 -2.06 -13.09
N ASN A 355 1.72 -0.95 -12.44
CA ASN A 355 0.93 -0.93 -11.19
C ASN A 355 -0.57 -1.01 -11.48
N THR A 356 -1.00 -2.11 -12.12
CA THR A 356 -2.38 -2.35 -12.51
C THR A 356 -3.18 -3.00 -11.39
N LEU A 357 -4.45 -2.64 -11.25
CA LEU A 357 -5.37 -3.32 -10.34
C LEU A 357 -6.16 -4.38 -11.10
N CYS A 358 -5.84 -5.65 -10.88
CA CYS A 358 -6.69 -6.74 -11.37
C CYS A 358 -7.95 -6.84 -10.50
N ILE A 359 -9.13 -6.76 -11.13
CA ILE A 359 -10.43 -6.87 -10.45
C ILE A 359 -11.08 -8.24 -10.61
N ARG A 360 -10.67 -9.02 -11.60
CA ARG A 360 -10.91 -10.45 -11.81
C ARG A 360 -9.96 -10.95 -12.88
N PRO A 361 -9.76 -12.27 -13.06
CA PRO A 361 -8.79 -12.80 -14.04
C PRO A 361 -8.97 -12.17 -15.42
N GLY A 362 -7.89 -11.63 -15.97
CA GLY A 362 -7.88 -10.98 -17.28
C GLY A 362 -8.61 -9.64 -17.39
N VAL A 363 -8.94 -8.99 -16.26
CA VAL A 363 -9.58 -7.67 -16.25
C VAL A 363 -8.86 -6.73 -15.30
N VAL A 364 -8.29 -5.65 -15.84
CA VAL A 364 -7.47 -4.71 -15.07
C VAL A 364 -7.96 -3.27 -15.18
N VAL A 365 -7.75 -2.50 -14.12
CA VAL A 365 -7.90 -1.04 -14.10
C VAL A 365 -6.50 -0.42 -14.24
N THR A 366 -6.35 0.53 -15.16
CA THR A 366 -5.09 1.24 -15.44
C THR A 366 -5.33 2.72 -15.68
N TYR A 367 -4.28 3.55 -15.68
CA TYR A 367 -4.39 4.92 -16.16
C TYR A 367 -4.46 4.98 -17.71
N ASP A 368 -5.33 5.85 -18.23
CA ASP A 368 -5.51 6.11 -19.67
C ASP A 368 -4.22 6.58 -20.36
N ARG A 369 -3.35 7.24 -19.64
CA ARG A 369 -2.07 7.78 -20.14
C ARG A 369 -1.02 6.71 -20.45
N ASN A 370 -1.20 5.47 -20.01
CA ASN A 370 -0.33 4.34 -20.30
C ASN A 370 -0.79 3.59 -21.57
N TYR A 371 -1.06 4.35 -22.64
CA TYR A 371 -1.74 3.84 -23.83
C TYR A 371 -0.98 2.74 -24.57
N VAL A 372 0.37 2.75 -24.56
CA VAL A 372 1.16 1.71 -25.23
C VAL A 372 1.02 0.38 -24.47
N SER A 373 1.16 0.40 -23.15
CA SER A 373 0.92 -0.77 -22.30
C SER A 373 -0.53 -1.26 -22.39
N ASN A 374 -1.50 -0.34 -22.35
CA ASN A 374 -2.92 -0.65 -22.44
C ASN A 374 -3.26 -1.36 -23.76
N ASP A 375 -2.72 -0.90 -24.87
CA ASP A 375 -2.93 -1.53 -26.19
C ASP A 375 -2.26 -2.92 -26.25
N LEU A 376 -1.07 -3.07 -25.68
CA LEU A 376 -0.42 -4.38 -25.60
C LEU A 376 -1.21 -5.36 -24.73
N LEU A 377 -1.74 -4.92 -23.59
CA LEU A 377 -2.61 -5.73 -22.74
C LEU A 377 -3.85 -6.22 -23.50
N ARG A 378 -4.53 -5.33 -24.24
CA ARG A 378 -5.67 -5.70 -25.10
C ARG A 378 -5.29 -6.73 -26.17
N GLN A 379 -4.13 -6.58 -26.81
CA GLN A 379 -3.62 -7.54 -27.81
C GLN A 379 -3.35 -8.93 -27.18
N LYS A 380 -3.03 -8.97 -25.88
CA LYS A 380 -2.84 -10.21 -25.10
C LYS A 380 -4.12 -10.77 -24.49
N GLY A 381 -5.28 -10.22 -24.86
CA GLY A 381 -6.59 -10.70 -24.43
C GLY A 381 -7.05 -10.16 -23.07
N ILE A 382 -6.36 -9.19 -22.50
CA ILE A 382 -6.74 -8.56 -21.23
C ILE A 382 -7.78 -7.46 -21.48
N LYS A 383 -8.89 -7.47 -20.73
CA LYS A 383 -9.85 -6.36 -20.70
C LYS A 383 -9.25 -5.22 -19.87
N VAL A 384 -9.00 -4.09 -20.51
CA VAL A 384 -8.45 -2.90 -19.87
C VAL A 384 -9.57 -1.89 -19.63
N ILE A 385 -9.77 -1.51 -18.38
CA ILE A 385 -10.64 -0.42 -17.95
C ILE A 385 -9.75 0.77 -17.63
N GLU A 386 -9.89 1.83 -18.39
CA GLU A 386 -9.06 3.03 -18.25
C GLU A 386 -9.72 4.04 -17.32
N ILE A 387 -8.92 4.62 -16.43
CA ILE A 387 -9.29 5.76 -15.60
C ILE A 387 -8.35 6.93 -15.87
N SER A 388 -8.85 8.14 -15.73
CA SER A 388 -7.99 9.33 -15.80
C SER A 388 -7.13 9.44 -14.56
N GLY A 389 -5.90 9.88 -14.73
CA GLY A 389 -4.92 9.96 -13.65
C GLY A 389 -3.90 11.08 -13.84
N SER A 390 -4.31 12.23 -14.39
CA SER A 390 -3.39 13.36 -14.62
C SER A 390 -2.81 13.93 -13.32
N GLU A 391 -3.63 13.96 -12.27
CA GLU A 391 -3.24 14.47 -10.96
C GLU A 391 -2.89 13.35 -9.97
N LEU A 392 -3.61 12.22 -9.99
CA LEU A 392 -3.34 11.10 -9.08
C LEU A 392 -1.93 10.51 -9.27
N VAL A 393 -1.46 10.43 -10.52
CA VAL A 393 -0.14 9.88 -10.83
C VAL A 393 1.02 10.74 -10.32
N ARG A 394 0.79 12.02 -9.98
CA ARG A 394 1.83 12.91 -9.43
C ARG A 394 2.36 12.44 -8.08
N GLY A 395 1.58 11.66 -7.33
CA GLY A 395 2.05 11.00 -6.11
C GLY A 395 2.85 9.72 -6.33
N ARG A 396 3.04 9.28 -7.58
CA ARG A 396 3.82 8.09 -7.95
C ARG A 396 3.23 6.80 -7.42
N GLY A 397 1.97 6.53 -7.78
CA GLY A 397 1.27 5.28 -7.53
C GLY A 397 0.12 5.08 -8.51
N GLY A 398 -0.07 3.83 -8.94
CA GLY A 398 -1.13 3.42 -9.86
C GLY A 398 -2.41 2.96 -9.14
N PRO A 399 -3.37 2.40 -9.88
CA PRO A 399 -4.63 1.90 -9.31
C PRO A 399 -4.44 0.80 -8.25
N ARG A 400 -3.37 -0.03 -8.33
CA ARG A 400 -3.07 -1.01 -7.29
C ARG A 400 -2.64 -0.32 -6.00
N CYS A 401 -1.74 0.64 -6.06
CA CYS A 401 -1.29 1.42 -4.89
C CYS A 401 -2.45 2.14 -4.19
N MET A 402 -3.41 2.69 -4.95
CA MET A 402 -4.58 3.39 -4.41
C MET A 402 -5.63 2.48 -3.79
N SER A 403 -5.45 1.16 -3.83
CA SER A 403 -6.46 0.20 -3.43
C SER A 403 -5.92 -0.90 -2.53
N GLN A 404 -6.62 -1.18 -1.44
CA GLN A 404 -6.35 -2.32 -0.58
C GLN A 404 -7.52 -3.31 -0.65
N PRO A 405 -7.38 -4.45 -1.35
CA PRO A 405 -8.37 -5.51 -1.32
C PRO A 405 -8.57 -6.03 0.10
N LEU A 406 -9.82 -6.10 0.53
CA LEU A 406 -10.20 -6.75 1.79
C LEU A 406 -10.80 -8.12 1.53
N PHE A 407 -11.55 -8.26 0.43
CA PHE A 407 -12.18 -9.51 0.07
C PHE A 407 -12.08 -9.79 -1.43
N ARG A 408 -11.57 -10.96 -1.78
CA ARG A 408 -11.58 -11.54 -3.13
C ARG A 408 -12.19 -12.94 -3.09
N GLU A 409 -12.90 -13.31 -4.15
CA GLU A 409 -13.33 -14.71 -4.36
C GLU A 409 -12.10 -15.59 -4.62
N ASP A 410 -12.19 -16.84 -4.22
CA ASP A 410 -11.19 -17.85 -4.56
C ASP A 410 -11.22 -18.17 -6.06
N ILE A 411 -10.09 -18.60 -6.60
CA ILE A 411 -9.90 -19.01 -8.00
C ILE A 411 -9.54 -20.49 -8.08
#